data_9be9e42b196dec9b004e6cadd7f6ffd7
#
_entry.id   9be9e42b196dec9b004e6cadd7f6ffd7
#
_cell.length_a   1.000
_cell.length_b   1.000
_cell.length_c   1.000
_cell.angle_alpha   90.00
_cell.angle_beta   90.00
_cell.angle_gamma   90.00
#
_symmetry.space_group_name_H-M   'P 1'
#
loop_
_entity.id
_entity.type
_entity.pdbx_description
1 polymer ?
#
loop_
_entity_poly.entity_id
_entity_poly.type
_entity_poly.pdbx_seq_one_letter_code
_entity_poly.pdbx_strand_id
1 'polypeptide(L)'
;MKKRVTPKNNPSLLNEFGCYSLEEVSSKLEFSITLSSNDLIPDLKYSKKQELLYQLIRYLHEEKGLGYRKISYKLNSWGIKTPRGKKWYPQSVHSVLKRRNQRDNRVENQRNQRYPIEIGELSIKYLPID
;
A
#
# COMPACT_ATOMS: atom_id res chain seq x y z
N MET A 1 -21.05 6.01 -2.59
CA MET A 1 -22.21 6.07 -1.68
C MET A 1 -23.49 6.11 -2.48
N LYS A 2 -24.38 5.17 -2.26
CA LYS A 2 -25.68 5.14 -2.98
C LYS A 2 -26.74 5.77 -2.11
N LYS A 3 -27.28 6.90 -2.54
CA LYS A 3 -28.38 7.55 -1.85
C LYS A 3 -29.67 7.32 -2.66
N ARG A 4 -30.63 6.67 -2.05
CA ARG A 4 -31.93 6.41 -2.67
C ARG A 4 -32.85 7.60 -2.42
N VAL A 5 -33.30 8.26 -3.47
CA VAL A 5 -34.30 9.30 -3.41
C VAL A 5 -35.56 8.78 -4.08
N THR A 6 -36.64 8.72 -3.35
CA THR A 6 -37.96 8.31 -3.90
C THR A 6 -38.64 9.54 -4.45
N PRO A 7 -38.86 9.67 -5.75
CA PRO A 7 -39.63 10.80 -6.29
C PRO A 7 -41.07 10.70 -5.83
N LYS A 8 -41.61 11.81 -5.38
CA LYS A 8 -43.06 11.90 -5.12
C LYS A 8 -43.76 11.94 -6.46
N ASN A 9 -44.36 10.85 -6.85
CA ASN A 9 -45.20 10.83 -8.00
C ASN A 9 -46.48 11.60 -7.69
N ASN A 10 -46.81 12.51 -8.57
CA ASN A 10 -48.07 13.22 -8.49
C ASN A 10 -49.10 12.49 -9.40
N PRO A 11 -49.98 11.66 -8.82
CA PRO A 11 -50.89 10.84 -9.61
C PRO A 11 -51.89 11.65 -10.45
N SER A 12 -52.19 12.86 -10.02
CA SER A 12 -53.16 13.72 -10.73
C SER A 12 -52.67 14.19 -12.09
N LEU A 13 -51.35 14.42 -12.27
CA LEU A 13 -50.80 14.85 -13.56
C LEU A 13 -50.79 13.72 -14.60
N LEU A 14 -50.67 12.48 -14.17
CA LEU A 14 -50.65 11.33 -15.05
C LEU A 14 -52.05 10.84 -15.42
N ASN A 15 -53.02 11.04 -14.54
CA ASN A 15 -54.42 10.71 -14.80
C ASN A 15 -55.10 11.66 -15.79
N GLU A 16 -54.66 12.92 -15.88
CA GLU A 16 -55.15 13.85 -16.90
C GLU A 16 -54.82 13.40 -18.32
N PHE A 17 -53.71 12.71 -18.51
CA PHE A 17 -53.31 12.19 -19.81
C PHE A 17 -53.81 10.77 -20.08
N GLY A 18 -54.39 10.09 -19.10
CA GLY A 18 -55.14 8.82 -19.23
C GLY A 18 -54.35 7.62 -19.79
N CYS A 19 -53.09 7.74 -20.00
CA CYS A 19 -52.29 6.79 -20.78
C CYS A 19 -51.17 6.08 -20.01
N TYR A 20 -50.97 6.39 -18.74
CA TYR A 20 -49.80 5.90 -18.02
C TYR A 20 -50.18 5.19 -16.73
N SER A 21 -49.79 3.95 -16.62
CA SER A 21 -49.73 3.26 -15.34
C SER A 21 -48.63 3.92 -14.50
N LEU A 22 -49.01 4.38 -13.33
CA LEU A 22 -48.08 4.92 -12.36
C LEU A 22 -47.26 3.77 -11.77
N GLU A 23 -46.16 3.48 -12.41
CA GLU A 23 -45.14 2.68 -11.75
C GLU A 23 -44.35 3.63 -10.83
N GLU A 24 -44.30 3.32 -9.57
CA GLU A 24 -43.44 4.01 -8.65
C GLU A 24 -41.99 3.74 -9.04
N VAL A 25 -41.23 4.77 -9.33
CA VAL A 25 -39.80 4.67 -9.66
C VAL A 25 -38.96 5.34 -8.59
N SER A 26 -37.92 4.70 -8.19
CA SER A 26 -36.88 5.31 -7.34
C SER A 26 -35.73 5.84 -8.19
N SER A 27 -35.29 7.04 -7.90
CA SER A 27 -34.09 7.60 -8.49
C SER A 27 -32.87 7.29 -7.61
N LYS A 28 -31.81 6.85 -8.24
CA LYS A 28 -30.52 6.62 -7.58
C LYS A 28 -29.45 7.47 -8.24
N LEU A 29 -28.68 8.14 -7.41
CA LEU A 29 -27.47 8.81 -7.85
C LEU A 29 -26.32 7.81 -7.77
N GLU A 30 -25.71 7.52 -8.89
CA GLU A 30 -24.53 6.66 -8.97
C GLU A 30 -23.30 7.45 -9.40
N PHE A 31 -22.24 7.27 -8.69
CA PHE A 31 -20.93 7.77 -9.07
C PHE A 31 -19.86 6.78 -8.61
N SER A 32 -18.74 6.78 -9.26
CA SER A 32 -17.59 5.96 -8.87
C SER A 32 -16.44 6.84 -8.40
N ILE A 33 -15.75 6.38 -7.39
CA ILE A 33 -14.49 6.98 -6.94
C ILE A 33 -13.43 5.90 -7.06
N THR A 34 -12.42 6.16 -7.87
CA THR A 34 -11.27 5.25 -8.00
C THR A 34 -10.12 5.78 -7.15
N LEU A 35 -9.75 5.00 -6.17
CA LEU A 35 -8.60 5.26 -5.31
C LEU A 35 -7.51 4.24 -5.63
N SER A 36 -6.33 4.72 -5.95
CA SER A 36 -5.15 3.89 -6.13
C SER A 36 -4.21 4.07 -4.94
N SER A 37 -3.75 2.96 -4.38
CA SER A 37 -2.84 2.98 -3.24
C SER A 37 -1.81 1.86 -3.36
N ASN A 38 -0.60 2.15 -2.90
CA ASN A 38 0.48 1.17 -2.77
C ASN A 38 0.58 0.57 -1.36
N ASP A 39 -0.41 0.76 -0.51
CA ASP A 39 -0.39 0.26 0.87
C ASP A 39 -0.47 -1.27 0.98
N LEU A 40 -0.82 -1.93 -0.12
CA LEU A 40 -0.85 -3.40 -0.21
C LEU A 40 0.53 -4.04 -0.43
N ILE A 41 1.60 -3.26 -0.36
CA ILE A 41 2.96 -3.81 -0.45
C ILE A 41 3.18 -4.73 0.77
N PRO A 42 3.49 -6.01 0.56
CA PRO A 42 3.70 -6.91 1.66
C PRO A 42 4.91 -6.46 2.49
N ASP A 43 4.71 -6.30 3.77
CA ASP A 43 5.78 -6.00 4.72
C ASP A 43 6.60 -7.26 4.98
N LEU A 44 7.54 -7.55 4.10
CA LEU A 44 8.46 -8.68 4.23
C LEU A 44 9.39 -8.41 5.41
N LYS A 45 9.00 -8.90 6.56
CA LYS A 45 9.82 -8.78 7.78
C LYS A 45 11.08 -9.62 7.66
N TYR A 46 12.20 -9.05 8.05
CA TYR A 46 13.42 -9.82 8.23
C TYR A 46 13.31 -10.73 9.47
N SER A 47 14.03 -11.84 9.46
CA SER A 47 14.12 -12.64 10.68
C SER A 47 14.81 -11.83 11.80
N LYS A 48 14.45 -12.09 13.04
CA LYS A 48 15.05 -11.40 14.21
C LYS A 48 16.58 -11.47 14.17
N LYS A 49 17.13 -12.60 13.74
CA LYS A 49 18.58 -12.78 13.59
C LYS A 49 19.19 -11.87 12.53
N GLN A 50 18.51 -11.72 11.40
CA GLN A 50 18.98 -10.83 10.32
C GLN A 50 18.89 -9.36 10.75
N GLU A 51 17.87 -9.00 11.48
CA GLU A 51 17.71 -7.64 12.00
C GLU A 51 18.81 -7.28 13.00
N LEU A 52 19.05 -8.15 13.97
CA LEU A 52 20.12 -7.94 14.95
C LEU A 52 21.50 -7.84 14.29
N LEU A 53 21.75 -8.69 13.32
CA LEU A 53 23.01 -8.68 12.57
C LEU A 53 23.19 -7.37 11.77
N TYR A 54 22.14 -6.90 11.14
CA TYR A 54 22.15 -5.63 10.42
C TYR A 54 22.43 -4.47 11.38
N GLN A 55 21.73 -4.41 12.52
CA GLN A 55 21.93 -3.38 13.53
C GLN A 55 23.36 -3.39 14.08
N LEU A 56 23.93 -4.57 14.33
CA LEU A 56 25.31 -4.71 14.77
C LEU A 56 26.31 -4.18 13.73
N ILE A 57 26.15 -4.57 12.48
CA ILE A 57 27.00 -4.10 11.37
C ILE A 57 26.88 -2.59 11.21
N ARG A 58 25.67 -2.06 11.26
CA ARG A 58 25.41 -0.65 11.18
C ARG A 58 26.06 0.13 12.31
N TYR A 59 25.90 -0.34 13.53
CA TYR A 59 26.56 0.25 14.72
C TYR A 59 28.08 0.28 14.59
N LEU A 60 28.69 -0.82 14.16
CA LEU A 60 30.13 -0.89 13.97
C LEU A 60 30.64 0.04 12.85
N HIS A 61 29.81 0.27 11.84
CA HIS A 61 30.15 1.15 10.72
C HIS A 61 29.93 2.63 11.04
N GLU A 62 28.76 2.98 11.55
CA GLU A 62 28.35 4.37 11.79
C GLU A 62 28.91 4.92 13.11
N GLU A 63 28.77 4.18 14.22
CA GLU A 63 29.16 4.67 15.55
C GLU A 63 30.65 4.44 15.84
N LYS A 64 31.18 3.31 15.42
CA LYS A 64 32.61 2.99 15.64
C LYS A 64 33.50 3.38 14.47
N GLY A 65 32.96 3.85 13.36
CA GLY A 65 33.69 4.27 12.17
C GLY A 65 34.56 3.18 11.54
N LEU A 66 34.19 1.89 11.73
CA LEU A 66 34.98 0.78 11.22
C LEU A 66 34.72 0.56 9.74
N GLY A 67 35.78 0.39 8.97
CA GLY A 67 35.66 -0.02 7.56
C GLY A 67 35.18 -1.48 7.43
N TYR A 68 34.61 -1.81 6.30
CA TYR A 68 34.00 -3.14 6.02
C TYR A 68 34.97 -4.32 6.28
N ARG A 69 36.25 -4.09 6.03
CA ARG A 69 37.29 -5.08 6.27
C ARG A 69 37.48 -5.38 7.76
N LYS A 70 37.56 -4.35 8.59
CA LYS A 70 37.67 -4.48 10.05
C LYS A 70 36.42 -5.11 10.66
N ILE A 71 35.23 -4.76 10.13
CA ILE A 71 33.96 -5.34 10.56
C ILE A 71 33.93 -6.84 10.23
N SER A 72 34.32 -7.23 9.03
CA SER A 72 34.33 -8.64 8.64
C SER A 72 35.30 -9.48 9.53
N TYR A 73 36.46 -8.95 9.87
CA TYR A 73 37.37 -9.61 10.80
C TYR A 73 36.77 -9.73 12.20
N LYS A 74 36.15 -8.69 12.70
CA LYS A 74 35.50 -8.70 14.01
C LYS A 74 34.37 -9.73 14.09
N LEU A 75 33.51 -9.78 13.09
CA LEU A 75 32.42 -10.76 13.02
C LEU A 75 32.93 -12.18 12.97
N ASN A 76 34.00 -12.43 12.21
CA ASN A 76 34.66 -13.74 12.14
C ASN A 76 35.34 -14.11 13.47
N SER A 77 36.01 -13.17 14.15
CA SER A 77 36.62 -13.41 15.45
C SER A 77 35.61 -13.75 16.54
N TRP A 78 34.41 -13.20 16.46
CA TRP A 78 33.27 -13.53 17.34
C TRP A 78 32.54 -14.83 16.96
N GLY A 79 32.98 -15.50 15.89
CA GLY A 79 32.36 -16.73 15.43
C GLY A 79 30.98 -16.54 14.80
N ILE A 80 30.60 -15.29 14.52
CA ILE A 80 29.32 -15.00 13.88
C ILE A 80 29.43 -15.37 12.40
N LYS A 81 28.57 -16.28 11.95
CA LYS A 81 28.51 -16.69 10.55
C LYS A 81 27.46 -15.92 9.79
N THR A 82 27.64 -15.81 8.46
CA THR A 82 26.62 -15.28 7.58
C THR A 82 25.32 -16.10 7.68
N PRO A 83 24.17 -15.57 7.28
CA PRO A 83 22.91 -16.34 7.25
C PRO A 83 23.00 -17.66 6.47
N ARG A 84 23.96 -17.75 5.54
CA ARG A 84 24.27 -18.96 4.76
C ARG A 84 25.32 -19.87 5.41
N GLY A 85 25.74 -19.59 6.64
CA GLY A 85 26.75 -20.38 7.36
C GLY A 85 28.22 -20.17 6.93
N LYS A 86 28.50 -19.18 6.10
CA LYS A 86 29.85 -18.87 5.58
C LYS A 86 30.57 -17.80 6.42
N LYS A 87 31.87 -17.66 6.23
CA LYS A 87 32.66 -16.56 6.79
C LYS A 87 32.29 -15.22 6.18
N TRP A 88 32.48 -14.16 6.93
CA TRP A 88 32.28 -12.79 6.48
C TRP A 88 33.44 -12.29 5.65
N TYR A 89 33.12 -11.67 4.53
CA TYR A 89 34.05 -10.93 3.69
C TYR A 89 33.64 -9.45 3.66
N PRO A 90 34.55 -8.51 3.37
CA PRO A 90 34.25 -7.10 3.31
C PRO A 90 33.09 -6.76 2.35
N GLN A 91 33.05 -7.44 1.21
CA GLN A 91 31.97 -7.32 0.24
C GLN A 91 30.60 -7.78 0.78
N SER A 92 30.60 -8.83 1.61
CA SER A 92 29.37 -9.33 2.24
C SER A 92 28.81 -8.31 3.23
N VAL A 93 29.67 -7.67 4.02
CA VAL A 93 29.30 -6.60 4.95
C VAL A 93 28.70 -5.41 4.20
N HIS A 94 29.41 -4.93 3.18
CA HIS A 94 28.92 -3.85 2.32
C HIS A 94 27.57 -4.19 1.67
N SER A 95 27.44 -5.42 1.15
CA SER A 95 26.20 -5.86 0.51
C SER A 95 25.01 -5.89 1.45
N VAL A 96 25.19 -6.25 2.72
CA VAL A 96 24.11 -6.24 3.71
C VAL A 96 23.58 -4.82 3.92
N LEU A 97 24.47 -3.85 4.15
CA LEU A 97 24.10 -2.44 4.34
C LEU A 97 23.46 -1.87 3.07
N LYS A 98 24.09 -2.07 1.91
CA LYS A 98 23.60 -1.53 0.64
C LYS A 98 22.21 -2.06 0.28
N ARG A 99 22.00 -3.37 0.37
CA ARG A 99 20.71 -3.99 0.01
C ARG A 99 19.58 -3.55 0.95
N ARG A 100 19.88 -3.39 2.24
CA ARG A 100 18.91 -2.92 3.21
C ARG A 100 18.47 -1.50 2.87
N ASN A 101 19.41 -0.59 2.71
CA ASN A 101 19.13 0.81 2.37
C ASN A 101 18.39 0.94 1.02
N GLN A 102 18.80 0.17 0.02
CA GLN A 102 18.11 0.17 -1.28
C GLN A 102 16.66 -0.31 -1.18
N ARG A 103 16.40 -1.34 -0.35
CA ARG A 103 15.07 -1.85 -0.13
C ARG A 103 14.21 -0.83 0.62
N ASP A 104 14.72 -0.29 1.72
CA ASP A 104 14.00 0.64 2.56
C ASP A 104 13.64 1.91 1.77
N ASN A 105 14.57 2.46 1.01
CA ASN A 105 14.32 3.59 0.11
C ASN A 105 13.29 3.28 -0.97
N ARG A 106 13.32 2.06 -1.53
CA ARG A 106 12.33 1.64 -2.54
C ARG A 106 10.94 1.55 -1.95
N VAL A 107 10.80 0.95 -0.78
CA VAL A 107 9.52 0.82 -0.09
C VAL A 107 8.98 2.19 0.30
N GLU A 108 9.84 3.06 0.82
CA GLU A 108 9.46 4.41 1.20
C GLU A 108 9.02 5.25 -0.01
N ASN A 109 9.76 5.20 -1.10
CA ASN A 109 9.40 5.89 -2.33
C ASN A 109 8.05 5.42 -2.88
N GLN A 110 7.78 4.10 -2.82
CA GLN A 110 6.51 3.57 -3.26
C GLN A 110 5.35 3.97 -2.34
N ARG A 111 5.56 3.99 -1.02
CA ARG A 111 4.55 4.42 -0.05
C ARG A 111 4.25 5.90 -0.15
N ASN A 112 5.26 6.72 -0.46
CA ASN A 112 5.13 8.17 -0.58
C ASN A 112 4.55 8.61 -1.94
N GLN A 113 4.42 7.70 -2.89
CA GLN A 113 3.81 8.01 -4.18
C GLN A 113 2.33 8.28 -3.99
N ARG A 114 1.91 9.50 -4.35
CA ARG A 114 0.51 9.92 -4.31
C ARG A 114 -0.13 9.71 -5.67
N TYR A 115 -1.31 9.14 -5.64
CA TYR A 115 -2.14 8.97 -6.83
C TYR A 115 -3.30 9.96 -6.78
N PRO A 116 -3.68 10.54 -7.92
CA PRO A 116 -4.86 11.38 -8.00
C PRO A 116 -6.12 10.56 -7.70
N ILE A 117 -7.09 11.19 -7.09
CA ILE A 117 -8.42 10.61 -6.92
C ILE A 117 -9.17 10.84 -8.22
N GLU A 118 -9.63 9.79 -8.84
CA GLU A 118 -10.43 9.87 -10.06
C GLU A 118 -11.91 9.73 -9.68
N ILE A 119 -12.69 10.74 -10.05
CA ILE A 119 -14.15 10.74 -9.88
C ILE A 119 -14.74 10.40 -11.24
N GLY A 120 -15.47 9.30 -11.31
CA GLY A 120 -16.18 8.90 -12.51
C GLY A 120 -17.43 9.73 -12.77
N GLU A 121 -18.09 9.43 -13.85
CA GLU A 121 -19.30 10.14 -14.25
C GLU A 121 -20.40 10.01 -13.22
N LEU A 122 -21.09 11.11 -13.00
CA LEU A 122 -22.27 11.18 -12.17
C LEU A 122 -23.49 10.82 -13.03
N SER A 123 -24.22 9.80 -12.67
CA SER A 123 -25.41 9.37 -13.40
C SER A 123 -26.58 9.16 -12.46
N ILE A 124 -27.78 9.48 -12.96
CA ILE A 124 -29.03 9.21 -12.25
C ILE A 124 -29.67 8.00 -12.92
N LYS A 125 -29.93 6.96 -12.16
CA LYS A 125 -30.63 5.76 -12.62
C LYS A 125 -31.99 5.68 -11.97
N TYR A 126 -32.98 5.37 -12.78
CA TYR A 126 -34.35 5.14 -12.34
C TYR A 126 -34.59 3.63 -12.31
N LEU A 127 -34.99 3.13 -11.18
CA LEU A 127 -35.30 1.72 -10.99
C LEU A 127 -36.73 1.57 -10.49
N PRO A 128 -37.48 0.57 -10.97
CA PRO A 128 -38.79 0.26 -10.42
C PRO A 128 -38.65 -0.11 -8.94
N ILE A 129 -39.60 0.30 -8.14
CA ILE A 129 -39.70 -0.06 -6.73
C ILE A 129 -40.45 -1.39 -6.68
N ASP A 130 -39.78 -2.37 -6.12
CA ASP A 130 -40.43 -3.67 -5.85
C ASP A 130 -41.35 -3.61 -4.64
#